data_38ea19148f8d108d51acef06e221f15d
#
_entry.id   38ea19148f8d108d51acef06e221f15d
#
_cell.length_a   1.000
_cell.length_b   1.000
_cell.length_c   1.000
_cell.angle_alpha   90.00
_cell.angle_beta   90.00
_cell.angle_gamma   90.00
#
_symmetry.space_group_name_H-M   'P 1'
#
loop_
_entity.id
_entity.type
_entity.pdbx_description
1 polymer ?
#
loop_
_entity_poly.entity_id
_entity_poly.type
_entity_poly.pdbx_seq_one_letter_code
_entity_poly.pdbx_strand_id
1 'polypeptide(L)'
;MSSKQELFKIAVLDDYQHVALSLADWSVLDGRATVTVFDDHLADSDAVVERLQPFDIVCVMRERTPMTRTIIERLPKLRLIASTAPRNASIDLKAAEERGVQVVHTGYTSAPTIELTWALILGSALAAKRAT
;
A
#
# COMPACT_ATOMS: atom_id res chain seq x y z
N MET A 1 -26.52 -15.01 22.88
CA MET A 1 -25.51 -15.56 21.94
C MET A 1 -24.69 -14.40 21.43
N SER A 2 -23.46 -14.26 21.89
CA SER A 2 -22.52 -13.28 21.28
C SER A 2 -22.18 -13.77 19.88
N SER A 3 -22.67 -13.09 18.85
CA SER A 3 -22.13 -13.26 17.50
C SER A 3 -20.66 -12.83 17.56
N LYS A 4 -19.76 -13.79 17.41
CA LYS A 4 -18.32 -13.50 17.23
C LYS A 4 -18.22 -12.57 16.03
N GLN A 5 -17.99 -11.29 16.28
CA GLN A 5 -17.81 -10.33 15.20
C GLN A 5 -16.54 -10.76 14.47
N GLU A 6 -16.69 -11.21 13.24
CA GLU A 6 -15.55 -11.63 12.42
C GLU A 6 -14.66 -10.41 12.18
N LEU A 7 -13.40 -10.50 12.59
CA LEU A 7 -12.45 -9.40 12.43
C LEU A 7 -12.07 -9.24 10.96
N PHE A 8 -12.01 -8.01 10.48
CA PHE A 8 -11.46 -7.74 9.17
C PHE A 8 -9.99 -8.16 9.10
N LYS A 9 -9.59 -8.70 7.98
CA LYS A 9 -8.20 -9.07 7.71
C LYS A 9 -7.58 -8.08 6.75
N ILE A 10 -6.51 -7.42 7.19
CA ILE A 10 -5.79 -6.40 6.44
C ILE A 10 -4.44 -6.96 6.02
N ALA A 11 -4.15 -6.93 4.72
CA ALA A 11 -2.83 -7.19 4.17
C ALA A 11 -2.13 -5.87 3.87
N VAL A 12 -0.92 -5.68 4.37
CA VAL A 12 -0.02 -4.60 3.96
C VAL A 12 1.06 -5.22 3.09
N LEU A 13 1.17 -4.78 1.84
CA LEU A 13 2.08 -5.34 0.84
C LEU A 13 3.34 -4.52 0.69
N ASP A 14 4.42 -5.21 0.31
CA ASP A 14 5.67 -4.60 -0.13
C ASP A 14 6.37 -3.71 0.93
N ASP A 15 6.21 -4.02 2.22
CA ASP A 15 6.87 -3.28 3.31
C ASP A 15 8.32 -3.73 3.51
N TYR A 16 9.14 -3.64 2.48
CA TYR A 16 10.55 -4.05 2.52
C TYR A 16 11.42 -3.28 3.53
N GLN A 17 10.95 -2.14 4.02
CA GLN A 17 11.63 -1.33 5.04
C GLN A 17 11.22 -1.70 6.47
N HIS A 18 10.23 -2.58 6.65
CA HIS A 18 9.66 -2.98 7.93
C HIS A 18 9.17 -1.80 8.79
N VAL A 19 8.53 -0.82 8.16
CA VAL A 19 8.10 0.43 8.81
C VAL A 19 6.59 0.58 8.95
N ALA A 20 5.81 -0.22 8.26
CA ALA A 20 4.36 -0.05 8.20
C ALA A 20 3.71 0.05 9.59
N LEU A 21 4.09 -0.85 10.51
CA LEU A 21 3.52 -0.87 11.85
C LEU A 21 4.05 0.24 12.78
N SER A 22 5.18 0.85 12.43
CA SER A 22 5.79 1.93 13.24
C SER A 22 5.37 3.34 12.81
N LEU A 23 4.87 3.49 11.58
CA LEU A 23 4.53 4.81 11.01
C LEU A 23 3.09 5.25 11.31
N ALA A 24 2.26 4.38 11.85
CA ALA A 24 0.88 4.68 12.20
C ALA A 24 0.49 3.99 13.51
N ASP A 25 -0.49 4.56 14.20
CA ASP A 25 -1.11 3.92 15.36
C ASP A 25 -2.17 2.93 14.91
N TRP A 26 -1.80 1.67 14.81
CA TRP A 26 -2.69 0.58 14.42
C TRP A 26 -3.60 0.09 15.55
N SER A 27 -3.35 0.54 16.80
CA SER A 27 -4.17 0.15 17.96
C SER A 27 -5.62 0.62 17.83
N VAL A 28 -5.88 1.63 17.01
CA VAL A 28 -7.24 2.08 16.68
C VAL A 28 -8.10 0.99 16.02
N LEU A 29 -7.48 -0.07 15.52
CA LEU A 29 -8.13 -1.21 14.89
C LEU A 29 -8.30 -2.41 15.83
N ASP A 30 -7.82 -2.33 17.08
CA ASP A 30 -7.91 -3.41 18.05
C ASP A 30 -9.37 -3.86 18.25
N GLY A 31 -9.56 -5.17 18.22
CA GLY A 31 -10.90 -5.79 18.30
C GLY A 31 -11.77 -5.62 17.04
N ARG A 32 -11.28 -4.97 15.97
CA ARG A 32 -12.00 -4.75 14.71
C ARG A 32 -11.32 -5.41 13.52
N ALA A 33 -9.99 -5.43 13.51
CA ALA A 33 -9.21 -6.00 12.42
C ALA A 33 -7.92 -6.66 12.91
N THR A 34 -7.37 -7.52 12.06
CA THR A 34 -6.01 -8.06 12.19
C THR A 34 -5.19 -7.59 11.02
N VAL A 35 -3.93 -7.20 11.27
CA VAL A 35 -3.02 -6.70 10.25
C VAL A 35 -1.91 -7.71 10.02
N THR A 36 -1.70 -8.10 8.77
CA THR A 36 -0.57 -8.92 8.32
C THR A 36 0.28 -8.11 7.37
N VAL A 37 1.56 -8.00 7.66
CA VAL A 37 2.52 -7.27 6.84
C VAL A 37 3.36 -8.24 6.03
N PHE A 38 3.48 -8.00 4.74
CA PHE A 38 4.34 -8.73 3.81
C PHE A 38 5.48 -7.82 3.39
N ASP A 39 6.69 -8.24 3.67
CA ASP A 39 7.93 -7.50 3.39
C ASP A 39 8.60 -7.93 2.08
N ASP A 40 8.11 -9.01 1.49
CA ASP A 40 8.52 -9.54 0.19
C ASP A 40 7.62 -9.04 -0.95
N HIS A 41 8.09 -9.17 -2.16
CA HIS A 41 7.33 -8.87 -3.37
C HIS A 41 7.02 -10.13 -4.16
N LEU A 42 5.77 -10.29 -4.58
CA LEU A 42 5.34 -11.34 -5.49
C LEU A 42 5.10 -10.75 -6.89
N ALA A 43 5.86 -11.22 -7.87
CA ALA A 43 5.71 -10.81 -9.26
C ALA A 43 4.63 -11.61 -10.00
N ASP A 44 4.36 -12.84 -9.56
CA ASP A 44 3.37 -13.71 -10.17
C ASP A 44 1.95 -13.39 -9.69
N SER A 45 1.03 -13.15 -10.64
CA SER A 45 -0.35 -12.79 -10.32
C SER A 45 -1.13 -13.90 -9.60
N ASP A 46 -0.84 -15.17 -9.90
CA ASP A 46 -1.52 -16.29 -9.25
C ASP A 46 -1.07 -16.39 -7.79
N ALA A 47 0.22 -16.20 -7.51
CA ALA A 47 0.75 -16.16 -6.16
C ALA A 47 0.19 -14.95 -5.35
N VAL A 48 0.02 -13.80 -6.00
CA VAL A 48 -0.64 -12.63 -5.38
C VAL A 48 -2.07 -12.95 -5.00
N VAL A 49 -2.83 -13.55 -5.91
CA VAL A 49 -4.22 -13.96 -5.64
C VAL A 49 -4.29 -14.95 -4.49
N GLU A 50 -3.46 -16.00 -4.50
CA GLU A 50 -3.42 -17.00 -3.43
C GLU A 50 -3.14 -16.35 -2.06
N ARG A 51 -2.14 -15.46 -1.99
CA ARG A 51 -1.80 -14.70 -0.78
C ARG A 51 -2.97 -13.88 -0.27
N LEU A 52 -3.69 -13.21 -1.16
CA LEU A 52 -4.73 -12.24 -0.81
C LEU A 52 -6.12 -12.83 -0.60
N GLN A 53 -6.35 -14.10 -0.94
CA GLN A 53 -7.65 -14.77 -0.77
C GLN A 53 -8.33 -14.58 0.60
N PRO A 54 -7.61 -14.62 1.74
CA PRO A 54 -8.25 -14.52 3.05
C PRO A 54 -8.51 -13.08 3.51
N PHE A 55 -8.05 -12.05 2.74
CA PHE A 55 -8.07 -10.67 3.18
C PHE A 55 -9.27 -9.89 2.66
N ASP A 56 -9.79 -8.99 3.52
CA ASP A 56 -10.87 -8.07 3.21
C ASP A 56 -10.36 -6.72 2.71
N ILE A 57 -9.16 -6.34 3.17
CA ILE A 57 -8.53 -5.04 2.91
C ILE A 57 -7.09 -5.27 2.46
N VAL A 58 -6.68 -4.57 1.41
CA VAL A 58 -5.30 -4.61 0.90
C VAL A 58 -4.74 -3.21 0.87
N CYS A 59 -3.61 -3.01 1.55
CA CYS A 59 -2.84 -1.79 1.49
C CYS A 59 -1.69 -1.98 0.49
N VAL A 60 -1.68 -1.20 -0.59
CA VAL A 60 -0.66 -1.27 -1.63
C VAL A 60 0.30 -0.10 -1.55
N MET A 61 1.58 -0.39 -1.77
CA MET A 61 2.65 0.59 -1.78
C MET A 61 2.88 1.08 -3.20
N ARG A 62 2.22 2.19 -3.57
CA ARG A 62 2.28 2.77 -4.91
C ARG A 62 1.99 1.70 -5.98
N GLU A 63 2.74 1.70 -7.08
CA GLU A 63 2.56 0.80 -8.21
C GLU A 63 3.35 -0.53 -8.11
N ARG A 64 3.81 -0.92 -6.90
CA ARG A 64 4.66 -2.12 -6.74
C ARG A 64 3.93 -3.42 -7.03
N THR A 65 2.79 -3.63 -6.38
CA THR A 65 1.91 -4.77 -6.67
C THR A 65 0.71 -4.28 -7.44
N PRO A 66 0.58 -4.61 -8.74
CA PRO A 66 -0.57 -4.22 -9.53
C PRO A 66 -1.85 -4.90 -9.03
N MET A 67 -2.92 -4.12 -8.89
CA MET A 67 -4.26 -4.62 -8.61
C MET A 67 -5.06 -4.58 -9.92
N THR A 68 -4.73 -5.52 -10.80
CA THR A 68 -5.37 -5.65 -12.11
C THR A 68 -6.78 -6.23 -11.99
N ARG A 69 -7.58 -6.11 -13.06
CA ARG A 69 -8.90 -6.75 -13.16
C ARG A 69 -8.84 -8.23 -12.80
N THR A 70 -7.89 -8.95 -13.37
CA THR A 70 -7.72 -10.40 -13.15
C THR A 70 -7.49 -10.73 -11.66
N ILE A 71 -6.77 -9.91 -10.93
CA ILE A 71 -6.54 -10.10 -9.50
C ILE A 71 -7.81 -9.75 -8.71
N ILE A 72 -8.39 -8.57 -8.96
CA ILE A 72 -9.56 -8.09 -8.21
C ILE A 72 -10.75 -9.04 -8.35
N GLU A 73 -11.02 -9.55 -9.55
CA GLU A 73 -12.12 -10.47 -9.82
C GLU A 73 -11.98 -11.82 -9.09
N ARG A 74 -10.77 -12.21 -8.76
CA ARG A 74 -10.43 -13.48 -8.07
C ARG A 74 -10.37 -13.36 -6.56
N LEU A 75 -10.62 -12.18 -5.99
CA LEU A 75 -10.58 -11.93 -4.55
C LEU A 75 -11.99 -11.69 -4.00
N PRO A 76 -12.72 -12.76 -3.65
CA PRO A 76 -14.15 -12.66 -3.31
C PRO A 76 -14.41 -11.91 -2.00
N LYS A 77 -13.43 -11.84 -1.09
CA LYS A 77 -13.54 -11.13 0.19
C LYS A 77 -13.09 -9.70 0.13
N LEU A 78 -12.39 -9.28 -0.94
CA LEU A 78 -11.83 -7.95 -1.05
C LEU A 78 -12.93 -6.89 -1.05
N ARG A 79 -12.83 -5.92 -0.16
CA ARG A 79 -13.78 -4.82 0.05
C ARG A 79 -13.16 -3.43 -0.08
N LEU A 80 -11.85 -3.33 0.22
CA LEU A 80 -11.14 -2.06 0.22
C LEU A 80 -9.70 -2.24 -0.28
N ILE A 81 -9.28 -1.35 -1.16
CA ILE A 81 -7.87 -1.16 -1.53
C ILE A 81 -7.45 0.22 -1.03
N ALA A 82 -6.45 0.26 -0.15
CA ALA A 82 -5.84 1.49 0.33
C ALA A 82 -4.47 1.69 -0.35
N SER A 83 -4.35 2.73 -1.16
CA SER A 83 -3.11 3.05 -1.88
C SER A 83 -2.33 4.16 -1.18
N THR A 84 -1.03 4.00 -1.08
CA THR A 84 -0.15 5.10 -0.69
C THR A 84 0.00 6.07 -1.87
N ALA A 85 -0.34 7.33 -1.67
CA ALA A 85 -0.43 8.40 -2.65
C ALA A 85 -1.65 8.30 -3.61
N PRO A 86 -2.13 9.44 -4.10
CA PRO A 86 -3.15 9.51 -5.12
C PRO A 86 -2.60 9.05 -6.48
N ARG A 87 -3.49 8.63 -7.37
CA ARG A 87 -3.18 8.26 -8.76
C ARG A 87 -2.26 7.04 -8.88
N ASN A 88 -2.71 5.93 -8.34
CA ASN A 88 -2.05 4.66 -8.61
C ASN A 88 -2.57 4.06 -9.92
N ALA A 89 -1.77 4.18 -10.98
CA ALA A 89 -2.14 3.70 -12.32
C ALA A 89 -2.17 2.18 -12.44
N SER A 90 -1.65 1.45 -11.46
CA SER A 90 -1.63 -0.02 -11.44
C SER A 90 -2.90 -0.63 -10.82
N ILE A 91 -3.85 0.19 -10.39
CA ILE A 91 -5.16 -0.29 -9.88
C ILE A 91 -6.21 -0.13 -10.99
N ASP A 92 -6.87 -1.22 -11.36
CA ASP A 92 -8.04 -1.17 -12.25
C ASP A 92 -9.26 -0.67 -11.48
N LEU A 93 -9.46 0.66 -11.49
CA LEU A 93 -10.55 1.32 -10.77
C LEU A 93 -11.92 0.86 -11.27
N LYS A 94 -12.04 0.56 -12.56
CA LYS A 94 -13.29 0.09 -13.14
C LYS A 94 -13.64 -1.31 -12.63
N ALA A 95 -12.67 -2.20 -12.59
CA ALA A 95 -12.87 -3.53 -12.01
C ALA A 95 -13.22 -3.46 -10.51
N ALA A 96 -12.57 -2.56 -9.76
CA ALA A 96 -12.90 -2.35 -8.36
C ALA A 96 -14.34 -1.89 -8.18
N GLU A 97 -14.79 -0.89 -8.95
CA GLU A 97 -16.16 -0.38 -8.92
C GLU A 97 -17.19 -1.47 -9.25
N GLU A 98 -16.98 -2.22 -10.35
CA GLU A 98 -17.85 -3.32 -10.77
C GLU A 98 -17.98 -4.42 -9.72
N ARG A 99 -16.93 -4.62 -8.89
CA ARG A 99 -16.91 -5.60 -7.80
C ARG A 99 -17.36 -5.03 -6.45
N GLY A 100 -17.72 -3.74 -6.38
CA GLY A 100 -18.07 -3.06 -5.13
C GLY A 100 -16.89 -2.88 -4.17
N VAL A 101 -15.66 -2.91 -4.67
CA VAL A 101 -14.43 -2.69 -3.91
C VAL A 101 -14.15 -1.20 -3.87
N GLN A 102 -14.09 -0.64 -2.66
CA GLN A 102 -13.71 0.76 -2.48
C GLN A 102 -12.20 0.94 -2.71
N VAL A 103 -11.82 2.06 -3.31
CA VAL A 103 -10.41 2.45 -3.45
C VAL A 103 -10.22 3.80 -2.78
N VAL A 104 -9.31 3.84 -1.81
CA VAL A 104 -8.91 5.06 -1.10
C VAL A 104 -7.42 5.27 -1.22
N HIS A 105 -6.98 6.49 -0.97
CA HIS A 105 -5.55 6.81 -1.01
C HIS A 105 -5.18 7.77 0.12
N THR A 106 -3.90 7.75 0.49
CA THR A 106 -3.32 8.73 1.41
C THR A 106 -3.08 10.06 0.70
N GLY A 107 -2.87 11.11 1.48
CA GLY A 107 -2.40 12.40 0.96
C GLY A 107 -1.00 12.28 0.32
N TYR A 108 -0.60 13.33 -0.37
CA TYR A 108 0.71 13.43 -0.99
C TYR A 108 1.33 14.80 -0.73
N THR A 109 2.62 14.82 -0.43
CA THR A 109 3.42 16.04 -0.42
C THR A 109 4.72 15.84 -1.19
N SER A 110 5.07 16.79 -2.02
CA SER A 110 6.34 16.81 -2.76
C SER A 110 7.48 17.49 -1.98
N ALA A 111 7.17 18.12 -0.84
CA ALA A 111 8.15 18.91 -0.09
C ALA A 111 9.45 18.14 0.22
N PRO A 112 9.42 16.91 0.77
CA PRO A 112 10.67 16.19 1.06
C PRO A 112 11.54 15.93 -0.17
N THR A 113 10.91 15.64 -1.32
CA THR A 113 11.64 15.42 -2.58
C THR A 113 12.28 16.70 -3.08
N ILE A 114 11.56 17.81 -3.02
CA ILE A 114 12.06 19.13 -3.41
C ILE A 114 13.21 19.56 -2.52
N GLU A 115 13.05 19.44 -1.21
CA GLU A 115 14.07 19.79 -0.21
C GLU A 115 15.34 18.96 -0.38
N LEU A 116 15.23 17.65 -0.58
CA LEU A 116 16.37 16.78 -0.84
C LEU A 116 17.07 17.14 -2.16
N THR A 117 16.31 17.46 -3.21
CA THR A 117 16.86 17.88 -4.50
C THR A 117 17.70 19.14 -4.35
N TRP A 118 17.20 20.15 -3.66
CA TRP A 118 17.95 21.38 -3.38
C TRP A 118 19.18 21.11 -2.50
N ALA A 119 19.06 20.27 -1.49
CA ALA A 119 20.19 19.91 -0.62
C ALA A 119 21.31 19.23 -1.44
N LEU A 120 20.98 18.35 -2.37
CA LEU A 120 21.95 17.69 -3.25
C LEU A 120 22.61 18.67 -4.23
N ILE A 121 21.84 19.57 -4.85
CA ILE A 121 22.37 20.61 -5.76
C ILE A 121 23.34 21.51 -5.02
N LEU A 122 22.95 22.05 -3.88
CA LEU A 122 23.78 22.96 -3.10
C LEU A 122 25.02 22.25 -2.53
N GLY A 123 24.87 21.02 -2.05
CA GLY A 123 25.97 20.20 -1.54
C GLY A 123 27.02 19.91 -2.63
N SER A 124 26.56 19.58 -3.84
CA SER A 124 27.45 19.34 -4.98
C SER A 124 28.20 20.60 -5.40
N ALA A 125 27.52 21.75 -5.45
CA ALA A 125 28.15 23.03 -5.78
C ALA A 125 29.21 23.43 -4.77
N LEU A 126 28.97 23.21 -3.47
CA LEU A 126 29.95 23.46 -2.40
C LEU A 126 31.15 22.53 -2.47
N ALA A 127 30.93 21.24 -2.76
CA ALA A 127 32.00 20.27 -2.94
C ALA A 127 32.91 20.63 -4.11
N ALA A 128 32.32 21.02 -5.27
CA ALA A 128 33.06 21.46 -6.44
C ALA A 128 33.95 22.70 -6.14
N LYS A 129 33.42 23.65 -5.39
CA LYS A 129 34.18 24.87 -4.99
C LYS A 129 35.38 24.57 -4.09
N ARG A 130 35.31 23.52 -3.26
CA ARG A 130 36.41 23.11 -2.37
C ARG A 130 37.51 22.33 -3.08
N ALA A 131 37.22 21.75 -4.25
CA ALA A 131 38.16 20.97 -5.04
C ALA A 131 39.06 21.83 -5.95
N THR A 132 38.76 23.13 -6.11
CA THR A 132 39.58 24.14 -6.84
C THR A 132 40.36 24.99 -5.86
#